data_90ed2cef9464bda256feac5f6894cdb9
#
_entry.id   90ed2cef9464bda256feac5f6894cdb9
#
_cell.length_a   1.000
_cell.length_b   1.000
_cell.length_c   1.000
_cell.angle_alpha   90.00
_cell.angle_beta   90.00
_cell.angle_gamma   90.00
#
_symmetry.space_group_name_H-M   'P 1'
#
loop_
_entity.id
_entity.type
_entity.pdbx_description
1 polymer ?
#
loop_
_entity_poly.entity_id
_entity_poly.type
_entity_poly.pdbx_seq_one_letter_code
_entity_poly.pdbx_strand_id
1 'polypeptide(L)'
;NNKKCKIKIIQRKKNLGYAKNFLLGLKEVGNDYDFYAFSDQDDLWEKDKIMRGINALNLLDTKNSDTPKLYFSRTSYYNSECKKEIGASKIHSRKPTFANSLLQNIAGGNTIIMNNIARNLVIKTVQAKEYISHDWWCYQIISGAGGEIIFDKNKTVKYRQHKNNLIGKNNGFHDVKSRILEFVSGKVKKWSDVNFKNLSKFRYFLTKDNIEILENFGKARGSKNIFKQLNYYFKS
;
A
#
# COMPACT_ATOMS: atom_id res chain seq x y z
N ASN A 1 -31.24 13.90 -0.27
CA ASN A 1 -30.91 13.32 1.05
C ASN A 1 -29.48 13.72 1.44
N ASN A 2 -29.36 14.85 2.16
CA ASN A 2 -28.09 15.24 2.81
C ASN A 2 -27.84 14.30 3.99
N LYS A 3 -27.28 13.11 3.74
CA LYS A 3 -26.72 12.31 4.84
C LYS A 3 -25.52 13.07 5.39
N LYS A 4 -25.65 13.64 6.59
CA LYS A 4 -24.55 14.29 7.30
C LYS A 4 -23.40 13.27 7.47
N CYS A 5 -22.18 13.65 7.08
CA CYS A 5 -21.00 12.85 7.40
C CYS A 5 -20.88 12.66 8.90
N LYS A 6 -20.70 11.42 9.35
CA LYS A 6 -20.36 11.15 10.75
C LYS A 6 -18.87 11.35 10.95
N ILE A 7 -18.50 12.22 11.87
CA ILE A 7 -17.09 12.47 12.24
C ILE A 7 -16.84 11.79 13.58
N LYS A 8 -15.79 10.95 13.63
CA LYS A 8 -15.28 10.34 14.85
C LYS A 8 -13.84 10.77 15.06
N ILE A 9 -13.57 11.43 16.18
CA ILE A 9 -12.22 11.85 16.57
C ILE A 9 -11.63 10.77 17.48
N ILE A 10 -10.44 10.27 17.13
CA ILE A 10 -9.72 9.26 17.90
C ILE A 10 -8.38 9.84 18.35
N GLN A 11 -8.28 10.20 19.62
CA GLN A 11 -7.06 10.72 20.22
C GLN A 11 -6.30 9.59 20.91
N ARG A 12 -5.01 9.44 20.60
CA ARG A 12 -4.14 8.42 21.20
C ARG A 12 -3.25 9.03 22.28
N LYS A 13 -3.03 8.27 23.34
CA LYS A 13 -2.15 8.68 24.45
C LYS A 13 -0.67 8.78 24.05
N LYS A 14 -0.26 8.09 22.98
CA LYS A 14 1.13 8.06 22.48
C LYS A 14 1.16 8.18 20.97
N ASN A 15 2.21 8.81 20.44
CA ASN A 15 2.50 8.78 19.01
C ASN A 15 2.93 7.37 18.61
N LEU A 16 2.16 6.73 17.74
CA LEU A 16 2.41 5.36 17.26
C LEU A 16 3.10 5.33 15.88
N GLY A 17 3.40 6.50 15.31
CA GLY A 17 3.79 6.65 13.92
C GLY A 17 2.60 6.52 12.96
N TYR A 18 2.75 7.10 11.77
CA TYR A 18 1.66 7.19 10.79
C TYR A 18 1.13 5.83 10.36
N ALA A 19 2.02 4.88 10.03
CA ALA A 19 1.63 3.56 9.54
C ALA A 19 0.71 2.82 10.52
N LYS A 20 1.12 2.74 11.78
CA LYS A 20 0.34 2.06 12.81
C LYS A 20 -0.93 2.83 13.16
N ASN A 21 -0.88 4.18 13.10
CA ASN A 21 -2.06 5.00 13.36
C ASN A 21 -3.16 4.77 12.32
N PHE A 22 -2.82 4.71 11.02
CA PHE A 22 -3.78 4.39 9.96
C PHE A 22 -4.37 2.99 10.09
N LEU A 23 -3.53 1.97 10.35
CA LEU A 23 -4.00 0.59 10.52
C LEU A 23 -4.93 0.42 11.73
N LEU A 24 -4.62 1.05 12.85
CA LEU A 24 -5.50 1.05 14.01
C LEU A 24 -6.77 1.86 13.78
N GLY A 25 -6.68 3.01 13.09
CA GLY A 25 -7.84 3.78 12.66
C GLY A 25 -8.80 2.94 11.83
N LEU A 26 -8.27 2.19 10.86
CA LEU A 26 -9.06 1.25 10.04
C LEU A 26 -9.79 0.19 10.90
N LYS A 27 -9.18 -0.28 11.98
CA LYS A 27 -9.81 -1.21 12.93
C LYS A 27 -10.95 -0.55 13.71
N GLU A 28 -10.78 0.71 14.11
CA GLU A 28 -11.71 1.44 15.00
C GLU A 28 -12.92 2.06 14.27
N VAL A 29 -12.87 2.16 12.94
CA VAL A 29 -13.99 2.66 12.13
C VAL A 29 -15.20 1.71 12.16
N GLY A 30 -15.00 0.42 12.48
CA GLY A 30 -16.06 -0.58 12.47
C GLY A 30 -16.16 -1.29 11.11
N ASN A 31 -17.18 -2.12 10.94
CA ASN A 31 -17.40 -2.94 9.74
C ASN A 31 -18.72 -2.64 9.00
N ASP A 32 -19.33 -1.49 9.29
CA ASP A 32 -20.67 -1.12 8.79
C ASP A 32 -20.63 -0.47 7.39
N TYR A 33 -19.47 -0.48 6.73
CA TYR A 33 -19.27 0.15 5.43
C TYR A 33 -18.81 -0.88 4.39
N ASP A 34 -19.25 -0.69 3.15
CA ASP A 34 -18.86 -1.54 2.02
C ASP A 34 -17.43 -1.25 1.56
N PHE A 35 -16.99 0.01 1.67
CA PHE A 35 -15.68 0.48 1.21
C PHE A 35 -14.99 1.36 2.23
N TYR A 36 -13.66 1.30 2.23
CA TYR A 36 -12.77 2.03 3.11
C TYR A 36 -11.66 2.69 2.30
N ALA A 37 -11.29 3.92 2.67
CA ALA A 37 -10.22 4.67 2.04
C ALA A 37 -9.34 5.34 3.09
N PHE A 38 -8.06 5.53 2.79
CA PHE A 38 -7.16 6.37 3.57
C PHE A 38 -7.13 7.79 3.00
N SER A 39 -6.94 8.76 3.87
CA SER A 39 -6.81 10.17 3.50
C SER A 39 -5.72 10.82 4.34
N ASP A 40 -4.77 11.46 3.67
CA ASP A 40 -3.87 12.39 4.32
C ASP A 40 -4.60 13.72 4.54
N GLN A 41 -4.25 14.44 5.61
CA GLN A 41 -4.98 15.63 6.06
C GLN A 41 -4.75 16.87 5.17
N ASP A 42 -3.73 16.85 4.32
CA ASP A 42 -3.26 17.98 3.52
C ASP A 42 -3.40 17.77 2.00
N ASP A 43 -3.95 16.62 1.58
CA ASP A 43 -4.18 16.31 0.19
C ASP A 43 -5.56 16.76 -0.30
N LEU A 44 -5.66 17.02 -1.59
CA LEU A 44 -6.94 17.30 -2.25
C LEU A 44 -7.34 16.12 -3.15
N TRP A 45 -8.54 15.61 -2.94
CA TRP A 45 -9.10 14.55 -3.77
C TRP A 45 -9.79 15.11 -5.00
N GLU A 46 -9.63 14.46 -6.14
CA GLU A 46 -10.46 14.72 -7.30
C GLU A 46 -11.91 14.32 -6.99
N LYS A 47 -12.86 15.04 -7.58
CA LYS A 47 -14.31 14.89 -7.28
C LYS A 47 -14.84 13.47 -7.55
N ASP A 48 -14.26 12.78 -8.51
CA ASP A 48 -14.66 11.44 -8.95
C ASP A 48 -13.86 10.30 -8.28
N LYS A 49 -12.87 10.61 -7.44
CA LYS A 49 -11.97 9.62 -6.82
C LYS A 49 -12.70 8.43 -6.22
N ILE A 50 -13.66 8.70 -5.34
CA ILE A 50 -14.38 7.63 -4.61
C ILE A 50 -15.24 6.80 -5.58
N MET A 51 -16.01 7.46 -6.43
CA MET A 51 -16.88 6.76 -7.40
C MET A 51 -16.08 5.93 -8.39
N ARG A 52 -14.94 6.46 -8.85
CA ARG A 52 -14.04 5.75 -9.75
C ARG A 52 -13.51 4.46 -9.11
N GLY A 53 -13.04 4.52 -7.87
CA GLY A 53 -12.53 3.36 -7.16
C GLY A 53 -13.63 2.34 -6.85
N ILE A 54 -14.81 2.78 -6.40
CA ILE A 54 -15.96 1.89 -6.14
C ILE A 54 -16.39 1.18 -7.42
N ASN A 55 -16.54 1.92 -8.53
CA ASN A 55 -16.91 1.34 -9.81
C ASN A 55 -15.89 0.31 -10.29
N ALA A 56 -14.60 0.62 -10.18
CA ALA A 56 -13.54 -0.32 -10.53
C ALA A 56 -13.59 -1.61 -9.69
N LEU A 57 -13.81 -1.50 -8.38
CA LEU A 57 -13.93 -2.65 -7.49
C LEU A 57 -15.19 -3.49 -7.76
N ASN A 58 -16.30 -2.85 -8.15
CA ASN A 58 -17.56 -3.53 -8.49
C ASN A 58 -17.51 -4.21 -9.86
N LEU A 59 -16.73 -3.67 -10.81
CA LEU A 59 -16.54 -4.28 -12.13
C LEU A 59 -15.71 -5.56 -12.11
N LEU A 60 -14.99 -5.83 -11.01
CA LEU A 60 -14.33 -7.12 -10.84
C LEU A 60 -15.39 -8.20 -10.61
N ASP A 61 -15.72 -8.88 -11.68
CA ASP A 61 -16.55 -10.07 -11.66
C ASP A 61 -15.75 -11.23 -11.07
N THR A 62 -15.69 -11.26 -9.75
CA THR A 62 -15.11 -12.39 -9.03
C THR A 62 -16.22 -13.40 -8.78
N LYS A 63 -16.02 -14.63 -9.25
CA LYS A 63 -16.93 -15.77 -8.98
C LYS A 63 -17.19 -16.01 -7.48
N ASN A 64 -16.40 -15.34 -6.63
CA ASN A 64 -16.51 -15.43 -5.17
C ASN A 64 -16.71 -14.04 -4.58
N SER A 65 -17.85 -13.80 -3.95
CA SER A 65 -18.17 -12.55 -3.23
C SER A 65 -17.20 -12.23 -2.10
N ASP A 66 -16.48 -13.24 -1.59
CA ASP A 66 -15.58 -13.12 -0.43
C ASP A 66 -14.13 -12.77 -0.82
N THR A 67 -13.91 -12.29 -2.04
CA THR A 67 -12.59 -11.88 -2.49
C THR A 67 -12.19 -10.53 -1.91
N PRO A 68 -11.02 -10.41 -1.23
CA PRO A 68 -10.47 -9.13 -0.84
C PRO A 68 -10.11 -8.31 -2.08
N LYS A 69 -10.53 -7.04 -2.14
CA LYS A 69 -10.29 -6.18 -3.30
C LYS A 69 -9.64 -4.87 -2.86
N LEU A 70 -8.61 -4.44 -3.56
CA LEU A 70 -7.92 -3.17 -3.34
C LEU A 70 -7.74 -2.43 -4.67
N TYR A 71 -8.17 -1.19 -4.68
CA TYR A 71 -7.93 -0.21 -5.74
C TYR A 71 -6.91 0.80 -5.27
N PHE A 72 -6.03 1.22 -6.17
CA PHE A 72 -5.20 2.40 -6.01
C PHE A 72 -4.99 3.08 -7.37
N SER A 73 -4.62 4.35 -7.31
CA SER A 73 -4.47 5.18 -8.50
C SER A 73 -3.16 5.96 -8.48
N ARG A 74 -3.00 6.83 -9.46
CA ARG A 74 -1.88 7.78 -9.51
C ARG A 74 -2.19 9.04 -8.72
N THR A 75 -1.11 9.72 -8.36
CA THR A 75 -1.10 10.99 -7.64
C THR A 75 -0.46 12.07 -8.51
N SER A 76 -1.05 13.26 -8.57
CA SER A 76 -0.39 14.48 -9.05
C SER A 76 0.37 15.13 -7.91
N TYR A 77 1.59 15.56 -8.12
CA TYR A 77 2.35 16.34 -7.15
C TYR A 77 2.12 17.82 -7.36
N TYR A 78 1.75 18.52 -6.31
CA TYR A 78 1.48 19.95 -6.33
C TYR A 78 2.44 20.70 -5.41
N ASN A 79 2.67 21.99 -5.69
CA ASN A 79 3.40 22.86 -4.79
C ASN A 79 2.64 23.03 -3.45
N SER A 80 3.30 23.65 -2.46
CA SER A 80 2.74 23.83 -1.09
C SER A 80 1.40 24.55 -1.06
N GLU A 81 1.10 25.38 -2.07
CA GLU A 81 -0.18 26.10 -2.20
C GLU A 81 -1.26 25.31 -2.96
N CYS A 82 -0.95 24.12 -3.45
CA CYS A 82 -1.81 23.34 -4.35
C CYS A 82 -2.28 24.04 -5.62
N LYS A 83 -1.53 25.04 -6.10
CA LYS A 83 -1.87 25.84 -7.31
C LYS A 83 -1.20 25.31 -8.57
N LYS A 84 0.00 24.72 -8.46
CA LYS A 84 0.81 24.30 -9.62
C LYS A 84 1.16 22.82 -9.51
N GLU A 85 0.80 22.05 -10.55
CA GLU A 85 1.26 20.66 -10.69
C GLU A 85 2.77 20.70 -11.03
N ILE A 86 3.56 19.91 -10.29
CA ILE A 86 5.03 19.86 -10.40
C ILE A 86 5.52 18.46 -10.74
N GLY A 87 4.62 17.51 -10.99
CA GLY A 87 4.91 16.14 -11.37
C GLY A 87 3.77 15.19 -11.03
N ALA A 88 3.99 13.91 -11.28
CA ALA A 88 3.04 12.84 -10.95
C ALA A 88 3.75 11.53 -10.64
N SER A 89 3.05 10.63 -9.96
CA SER A 89 3.53 9.26 -9.72
C SER A 89 3.68 8.50 -11.04
N LYS A 90 4.55 7.49 -11.05
CA LYS A 90 4.84 6.68 -12.24
C LYS A 90 3.61 5.90 -12.72
N ILE A 91 3.56 5.61 -14.01
CA ILE A 91 2.63 4.64 -14.58
C ILE A 91 3.28 3.26 -14.47
N HIS A 92 2.57 2.32 -13.85
CA HIS A 92 2.99 0.93 -13.79
C HIS A 92 2.40 0.18 -14.99
N SER A 93 3.27 -0.45 -15.80
CA SER A 93 2.87 -1.18 -17.01
C SER A 93 2.44 -2.62 -16.71
N ARG A 94 2.96 -3.19 -15.62
CA ARG A 94 2.66 -4.56 -15.21
C ARG A 94 1.52 -4.61 -14.19
N LYS A 95 0.73 -5.70 -14.22
CA LYS A 95 -0.30 -5.95 -13.21
C LYS A 95 0.35 -6.06 -11.82
N PRO A 96 -0.23 -5.43 -10.79
CA PRO A 96 0.22 -5.61 -9.41
C PRO A 96 0.11 -7.06 -8.97
N THR A 97 1.14 -7.59 -8.32
CA THR A 97 1.20 -8.98 -7.82
C THR A 97 1.79 -9.05 -6.42
N PHE A 98 1.61 -10.17 -5.73
CA PHE A 98 2.25 -10.40 -4.43
C PHE A 98 3.78 -10.37 -4.56
N ALA A 99 4.37 -11.02 -5.57
CA ALA A 99 5.80 -11.00 -5.81
C ALA A 99 6.34 -9.57 -5.98
N ASN A 100 5.63 -8.70 -6.74
CA ASN A 100 5.99 -7.30 -6.84
C ASN A 100 5.94 -6.58 -5.48
N SER A 101 4.94 -6.89 -4.65
CA SER A 101 4.76 -6.27 -3.34
C SER A 101 5.89 -6.58 -2.35
N LEU A 102 6.60 -7.69 -2.52
CA LEU A 102 7.77 -8.04 -1.71
C LEU A 102 8.97 -7.12 -1.97
N LEU A 103 9.06 -6.58 -3.19
CA LEU A 103 10.18 -5.76 -3.65
C LEU A 103 9.95 -4.27 -3.48
N GLN A 104 8.72 -3.80 -3.68
CA GLN A 104 8.40 -2.37 -3.67
C GLN A 104 6.94 -2.09 -3.34
N ASN A 105 6.68 -0.91 -2.78
CA ASN A 105 5.35 -0.37 -2.68
C ASN A 105 5.01 0.46 -3.93
N ILE A 106 3.92 0.09 -4.61
CA ILE A 106 3.38 0.85 -5.75
C ILE A 106 2.01 1.46 -5.43
N ALA A 107 1.39 1.07 -4.31
CA ALA A 107 0.07 1.52 -3.88
C ALA A 107 0.21 2.71 -2.93
N GLY A 108 0.05 3.93 -3.43
CA GLY A 108 0.09 5.12 -2.59
C GLY A 108 -1.10 5.17 -1.62
N GLY A 109 -0.83 5.33 -0.31
CA GLY A 109 -1.82 5.23 0.76
C GLY A 109 -3.02 6.15 0.56
N ASN A 110 -2.77 7.39 0.20
CA ASN A 110 -3.80 8.39 -0.06
C ASN A 110 -4.68 8.10 -1.30
N THR A 111 -4.34 7.10 -2.11
CA THR A 111 -5.14 6.69 -3.28
C THR A 111 -5.92 5.40 -3.06
N ILE A 112 -5.62 4.66 -1.98
CA ILE A 112 -6.21 3.35 -1.71
C ILE A 112 -7.71 3.46 -1.40
N ILE A 113 -8.47 2.55 -2.04
CA ILE A 113 -9.84 2.19 -1.67
C ILE A 113 -9.90 0.66 -1.61
N MET A 114 -10.51 0.11 -0.57
CA MET A 114 -10.66 -1.34 -0.41
C MET A 114 -12.08 -1.71 -0.01
N ASN A 115 -12.51 -2.93 -0.35
CA ASN A 115 -13.80 -3.46 0.11
C ASN A 115 -13.73 -3.91 1.57
N ASN A 116 -14.89 -4.23 2.15
CA ASN A 116 -15.00 -4.69 3.54
C ASN A 116 -14.22 -5.98 3.79
N ILE A 117 -14.17 -6.90 2.83
CA ILE A 117 -13.44 -8.16 2.94
C ILE A 117 -11.93 -7.89 3.10
N ALA A 118 -11.37 -7.03 2.26
CA ALA A 118 -9.95 -6.62 2.34
C ALA A 118 -9.65 -5.91 3.67
N ARG A 119 -10.53 -5.00 4.09
CA ARG A 119 -10.42 -4.34 5.41
C ARG A 119 -10.41 -5.35 6.54
N ASN A 120 -11.31 -6.33 6.54
CA ASN A 120 -11.40 -7.37 7.57
C ASN A 120 -10.14 -8.25 7.61
N LEU A 121 -9.55 -8.56 6.45
CA LEU A 121 -8.27 -9.23 6.36
C LEU A 121 -7.15 -8.38 7.00
N VAL A 122 -7.03 -7.12 6.61
CA VAL A 122 -5.98 -6.21 7.10
C VAL A 122 -6.04 -6.08 8.62
N ILE A 123 -7.21 -5.83 9.21
CA ILE A 123 -7.32 -5.63 10.67
C ILE A 123 -6.99 -6.87 11.50
N LYS A 124 -7.16 -8.08 10.97
CA LYS A 124 -6.72 -9.32 11.62
C LYS A 124 -5.21 -9.41 11.76
N THR A 125 -4.47 -8.63 10.97
CA THR A 125 -3.01 -8.60 10.96
C THR A 125 -2.40 -7.41 11.72
N VAL A 126 -3.21 -6.50 12.30
CA VAL A 126 -2.76 -5.31 13.03
C VAL A 126 -2.24 -5.65 14.43
N GLN A 127 -1.37 -6.65 14.54
CA GLN A 127 -0.77 -7.12 15.79
C GLN A 127 0.76 -7.16 15.73
N ALA A 128 1.37 -6.76 14.60
CA ALA A 128 2.83 -6.70 14.52
C ALA A 128 3.36 -5.50 15.32
N LYS A 129 4.60 -5.65 15.79
CA LYS A 129 5.26 -4.60 16.56
C LYS A 129 5.49 -3.33 15.73
N GLU A 130 5.85 -3.50 14.46
CA GLU A 130 6.25 -2.44 13.55
C GLU A 130 5.68 -2.69 12.15
N TYR A 131 5.32 -1.62 11.44
CA TYR A 131 4.96 -1.59 10.02
C TYR A 131 5.76 -0.49 9.34
N ILE A 132 6.30 -0.78 8.17
CA ILE A 132 7.06 0.22 7.38
C ILE A 132 6.13 1.31 6.88
N SER A 133 5.02 0.90 6.25
CA SER A 133 3.92 1.80 5.90
C SER A 133 2.61 1.01 5.84
N HIS A 134 1.49 1.68 6.07
CA HIS A 134 0.16 1.07 6.09
C HIS A 134 -0.29 0.60 4.71
N ASP A 135 0.02 1.37 3.70
CA ASP A 135 -0.30 1.13 2.31
C ASP A 135 0.46 -0.06 1.73
N TRP A 136 1.78 -0.13 1.99
CA TRP A 136 2.58 -1.28 1.60
C TRP A 136 2.09 -2.56 2.26
N TRP A 137 1.76 -2.48 3.55
CA TRP A 137 1.19 -3.62 4.27
C TRP A 137 -0.15 -4.08 3.68
N CYS A 138 -1.07 -3.14 3.38
CA CYS A 138 -2.33 -3.47 2.72
C CYS A 138 -2.10 -4.15 1.37
N TYR A 139 -1.18 -3.62 0.55
CA TYR A 139 -0.85 -4.21 -0.74
C TYR A 139 -0.30 -5.64 -0.58
N GLN A 140 0.63 -5.85 0.35
CA GLN A 140 1.23 -7.16 0.60
C GLN A 140 0.22 -8.20 1.09
N ILE A 141 -0.54 -7.89 2.13
CA ILE A 141 -1.42 -8.90 2.74
C ILE A 141 -2.63 -9.21 1.87
N ILE A 142 -3.17 -8.21 1.16
CA ILE A 142 -4.32 -8.42 0.28
C ILE A 142 -3.90 -9.22 -0.96
N SER A 143 -2.80 -8.85 -1.63
CA SER A 143 -2.30 -9.62 -2.78
C SER A 143 -1.82 -11.01 -2.37
N GLY A 144 -1.19 -11.13 -1.20
CA GLY A 144 -0.73 -12.41 -0.66
C GLY A 144 -1.86 -13.38 -0.36
N ALA A 145 -3.01 -12.89 0.07
CA ALA A 145 -4.21 -13.69 0.32
C ALA A 145 -5.00 -14.04 -0.96
N GLY A 146 -4.44 -13.76 -2.15
CA GLY A 146 -5.11 -13.99 -3.42
C GLY A 146 -6.15 -12.93 -3.77
N GLY A 147 -6.09 -11.77 -3.11
CA GLY A 147 -6.99 -10.65 -3.38
C GLY A 147 -6.73 -9.98 -4.73
N GLU A 148 -7.76 -9.35 -5.26
CA GLU A 148 -7.71 -8.60 -6.52
C GLU A 148 -7.18 -7.19 -6.30
N ILE A 149 -6.16 -6.82 -7.08
CA ILE A 149 -5.52 -5.51 -7.01
C ILE A 149 -5.73 -4.76 -8.32
N ILE A 150 -6.32 -3.57 -8.26
CA ILE A 150 -6.56 -2.70 -9.41
C ILE A 150 -5.64 -1.48 -9.34
N PHE A 151 -4.89 -1.24 -10.40
CA PHE A 151 -4.17 0.00 -10.63
C PHE A 151 -4.87 0.86 -11.68
N ASP A 152 -5.37 2.01 -11.28
CA ASP A 152 -5.91 3.02 -12.19
C ASP A 152 -4.80 4.01 -12.61
N LYS A 153 -4.63 4.16 -13.92
CA LYS A 153 -3.64 5.09 -14.52
C LYS A 153 -4.02 6.56 -14.36
N ASN A 154 -5.24 6.86 -13.94
CA ASN A 154 -5.69 8.23 -13.71
C ASN A 154 -5.16 8.79 -12.39
N LYS A 155 -4.95 10.09 -12.35
CA LYS A 155 -4.54 10.82 -11.15
C LYS A 155 -5.79 11.25 -10.39
N THR A 156 -5.99 10.74 -9.17
CA THR A 156 -7.19 11.02 -8.37
C THR A 156 -6.92 11.83 -7.11
N VAL A 157 -5.65 12.12 -6.84
CA VAL A 157 -5.22 12.88 -5.66
C VAL A 157 -4.20 13.93 -6.07
N LYS A 158 -4.38 15.15 -5.59
CA LYS A 158 -3.38 16.22 -5.64
C LYS A 158 -2.59 16.18 -4.33
N TYR A 159 -1.40 15.61 -4.40
CA TYR A 159 -0.50 15.47 -3.26
C TYR A 159 0.29 16.77 -3.05
N ARG A 160 0.06 17.40 -1.92
CA ARG A 160 0.73 18.66 -1.55
C ARG A 160 2.17 18.40 -1.14
N GLN A 161 3.12 19.06 -1.80
CA GLN A 161 4.54 18.99 -1.46
C GLN A 161 4.94 20.18 -0.59
N HIS A 162 5.39 19.91 0.63
CA HIS A 162 5.93 20.89 1.57
C HIS A 162 7.16 20.31 2.28
N LYS A 163 7.90 21.17 3.02
CA LYS A 163 9.18 20.76 3.65
C LYS A 163 9.05 19.62 4.68
N ASN A 164 7.86 19.44 5.24
CA ASN A 164 7.59 18.45 6.30
C ASN A 164 6.99 17.13 5.79
N ASN A 165 6.95 16.90 4.49
CA ASN A 165 6.44 15.62 3.97
C ASN A 165 7.33 14.46 4.42
N LEU A 166 6.73 13.43 5.02
CA LEU A 166 7.42 12.21 5.45
C LEU A 166 7.99 11.42 4.27
N ILE A 167 7.32 11.48 3.12
CA ILE A 167 7.73 10.87 1.87
C ILE A 167 7.98 12.01 0.87
N GLY A 168 9.24 12.21 0.51
CA GLY A 168 9.66 13.27 -0.42
C GLY A 168 9.29 12.98 -1.88
N LYS A 169 9.58 13.95 -2.77
CA LYS A 169 9.39 13.83 -4.21
C LYS A 169 10.07 12.60 -4.80
N ASN A 170 9.31 11.80 -5.50
CA ASN A 170 9.81 10.76 -6.40
C ASN A 170 9.93 11.32 -7.83
N ASN A 171 10.79 12.34 -8.06
CA ASN A 171 10.93 12.98 -9.36
C ASN A 171 12.36 12.90 -9.91
N GLY A 172 12.54 12.19 -11.03
CA GLY A 172 13.67 12.31 -11.92
C GLY A 172 15.02 11.79 -11.39
N PHE A 173 16.10 12.40 -11.86
CA PHE A 173 17.49 12.00 -11.56
C PHE A 173 17.87 12.06 -10.06
N HIS A 174 17.29 12.97 -9.29
CA HIS A 174 17.45 13.00 -7.82
C HIS A 174 16.89 11.77 -7.15
N ASP A 175 15.85 11.18 -7.72
CA ASP A 175 15.19 9.99 -7.21
C ASP A 175 16.04 8.72 -7.37
N VAL A 176 16.74 8.58 -8.51
CA VAL A 176 17.66 7.45 -8.73
C VAL A 176 18.82 7.51 -7.75
N LYS A 177 19.39 8.69 -7.52
CA LYS A 177 20.49 8.89 -6.57
C LYS A 177 20.06 8.61 -5.13
N SER A 178 18.90 9.08 -4.71
CA SER A 178 18.35 8.81 -3.37
C SER A 178 18.02 7.33 -3.17
N ARG A 179 17.50 6.65 -4.19
CA ARG A 179 17.24 5.20 -4.15
C ARG A 179 18.53 4.38 -4.07
N ILE A 180 19.57 4.76 -4.81
CA ILE A 180 20.89 4.12 -4.70
C ILE A 180 21.44 4.31 -3.29
N LEU A 181 21.34 5.51 -2.73
CA LEU A 181 21.76 5.80 -1.35
C LEU A 181 20.94 5.02 -0.32
N GLU A 182 19.61 4.91 -0.47
CA GLU A 182 18.76 4.09 0.39
C GLU A 182 19.10 2.60 0.29
N PHE A 183 19.44 2.12 -0.90
CA PHE A 183 19.90 0.75 -1.12
C PHE A 183 21.25 0.51 -0.46
N VAL A 184 22.24 1.38 -0.69
CA VAL A 184 23.59 1.26 -0.13
C VAL A 184 23.58 1.44 1.38
N SER A 185 22.72 2.30 1.94
CA SER A 185 22.58 2.49 3.39
C SER A 185 21.93 1.30 4.12
N GLY A 186 21.51 0.27 3.40
CA GLY A 186 20.80 -0.88 3.98
C GLY A 186 19.36 -0.61 4.44
N LYS A 187 18.83 0.60 4.20
CA LYS A 187 17.47 0.99 4.60
C LYS A 187 16.42 0.12 3.92
N VAL A 188 16.57 -0.14 2.61
CA VAL A 188 15.68 -1.02 1.84
C VAL A 188 15.72 -2.44 2.39
N LYS A 189 16.91 -2.94 2.75
CA LYS A 189 17.07 -4.24 3.39
C LYS A 189 16.31 -4.30 4.71
N LYS A 190 16.45 -3.30 5.57
CA LYS A 190 15.74 -3.22 6.87
C LYS A 190 14.23 -3.23 6.68
N TRP A 191 13.71 -2.46 5.73
CA TRP A 191 12.28 -2.43 5.42
C TRP A 191 11.77 -3.79 4.96
N SER A 192 12.50 -4.42 4.05
CA SER A 192 12.20 -5.75 3.56
C SER A 192 12.28 -6.80 4.68
N ASP A 193 13.21 -6.67 5.65
CA ASP A 193 13.28 -7.56 6.82
C ASP A 193 12.03 -7.47 7.70
N VAL A 194 11.56 -6.27 7.97
CA VAL A 194 10.33 -6.03 8.76
C VAL A 194 9.12 -6.62 8.04
N ASN A 195 8.97 -6.35 6.75
CA ASN A 195 7.86 -6.85 5.96
C ASN A 195 7.87 -8.37 5.86
N PHE A 196 9.02 -8.98 5.58
CA PHE A 196 9.18 -10.42 5.51
C PHE A 196 8.83 -11.09 6.85
N LYS A 197 9.32 -10.55 7.98
CA LYS A 197 8.99 -11.04 9.32
C LYS A 197 7.48 -10.99 9.59
N ASN A 198 6.83 -9.88 9.22
CA ASN A 198 5.39 -9.74 9.40
C ASN A 198 4.62 -10.73 8.51
N LEU A 199 4.97 -10.86 7.23
CA LEU A 199 4.34 -11.81 6.32
C LEU A 199 4.52 -13.25 6.79
N SER A 200 5.72 -13.61 7.29
CA SER A 200 5.98 -14.94 7.85
C SER A 200 5.10 -15.23 9.09
N LYS A 201 4.89 -14.21 9.94
CA LYS A 201 3.98 -14.32 11.11
C LYS A 201 2.53 -14.56 10.68
N PHE A 202 2.09 -13.93 9.59
CA PHE A 202 0.71 -13.98 9.11
C PHE A 202 0.54 -14.88 7.87
N ARG A 203 1.49 -15.82 7.64
CA ARG A 203 1.52 -16.68 6.46
C ARG A 203 0.25 -17.52 6.26
N TYR A 204 -0.49 -17.80 7.32
CA TYR A 204 -1.73 -18.56 7.26
C TYR A 204 -2.90 -17.84 6.56
N PHE A 205 -2.75 -16.53 6.26
CA PHE A 205 -3.65 -15.78 5.39
C PHE A 205 -3.26 -15.84 3.90
N LEU A 206 -2.04 -16.27 3.59
CA LEU A 206 -1.55 -16.31 2.21
C LEU A 206 -2.05 -17.55 1.48
N THR A 207 -2.18 -17.46 0.15
CA THR A 207 -2.42 -18.65 -0.67
C THR A 207 -1.21 -19.58 -0.67
N LYS A 208 -1.38 -20.84 -1.04
CA LYS A 208 -0.28 -21.81 -1.12
C LYS A 208 0.84 -21.33 -2.04
N ASP A 209 0.49 -20.83 -3.23
CA ASP A 209 1.45 -20.32 -4.20
C ASP A 209 2.22 -19.11 -3.64
N ASN A 210 1.53 -18.20 -2.95
CA ASN A 210 2.15 -17.03 -2.35
C ASN A 210 3.01 -17.36 -1.11
N ILE A 211 2.73 -18.46 -0.42
CA ILE A 211 3.63 -18.99 0.61
C ILE A 211 4.94 -19.45 -0.03
N GLU A 212 4.88 -20.17 -1.15
CA GLU A 212 6.08 -20.61 -1.89
C GLU A 212 6.90 -19.42 -2.38
N ILE A 213 6.22 -18.39 -2.95
CA ILE A 213 6.86 -17.13 -3.35
C ILE A 213 7.57 -16.47 -2.16
N LEU A 214 6.91 -16.39 -1.00
CA LEU A 214 7.50 -15.80 0.21
C LEU A 214 8.73 -16.60 0.70
N GLU A 215 8.68 -17.93 0.68
CA GLU A 215 9.78 -18.80 1.07
C GLU A 215 10.99 -18.65 0.11
N ASN A 216 10.74 -18.61 -1.19
CA ASN A 216 11.78 -18.38 -2.20
C ASN A 216 12.43 -17.01 -2.03
N PHE A 217 11.63 -15.97 -1.75
CA PHE A 217 12.12 -14.65 -1.43
C PHE A 217 13.01 -14.66 -0.18
N GLY A 218 12.60 -15.39 0.87
CA GLY A 218 13.40 -15.57 2.09
C GLY A 218 14.74 -16.24 1.83
N LYS A 219 14.76 -17.33 1.02
CA LYS A 219 15.98 -18.05 0.61
C LYS A 219 16.91 -17.16 -0.20
N ALA A 220 16.35 -16.36 -1.16
CA ALA A 220 17.13 -15.40 -1.94
C ALA A 220 17.86 -14.39 -1.05
N ARG A 221 17.18 -13.84 -0.07
CA ARG A 221 17.74 -12.85 0.87
C ARG A 221 18.83 -13.41 1.78
N GLY A 222 18.70 -14.66 2.19
CA GLY A 222 19.67 -15.35 3.03
C GLY A 222 20.90 -15.85 2.28
N SER A 223 20.86 -15.93 0.96
CA SER A 223 21.96 -16.45 0.16
C SER A 223 23.07 -15.41 0.00
N LYS A 224 24.34 -15.85 0.23
CA LYS A 224 25.54 -15.06 -0.08
C LYS A 224 25.94 -15.19 -1.56
N ASN A 225 25.38 -16.14 -2.30
CA ASN A 225 25.69 -16.40 -3.71
C ASN A 225 24.71 -15.68 -4.61
N ILE A 226 25.22 -14.73 -5.42
CA ILE A 226 24.42 -13.89 -6.32
C ILE A 226 23.62 -14.71 -7.34
N PHE A 227 24.17 -15.79 -7.88
CA PHE A 227 23.48 -16.66 -8.82
C PHE A 227 22.31 -17.40 -8.17
N LYS A 228 22.46 -17.85 -6.93
CA LYS A 228 21.36 -18.44 -6.17
C LYS A 228 20.29 -17.42 -5.85
N GLN A 229 20.67 -16.18 -5.49
CA GLN A 229 19.72 -15.09 -5.27
C GLN A 229 18.87 -14.84 -6.52
N LEU A 230 19.51 -14.66 -7.68
CA LEU A 230 18.82 -14.45 -8.95
C LEU A 230 17.87 -15.60 -9.29
N ASN A 231 18.33 -16.86 -9.14
CA ASN A 231 17.50 -18.03 -9.41
C ASN A 231 16.23 -18.06 -8.53
N TYR A 232 16.33 -17.70 -7.28
CA TYR A 232 15.15 -17.62 -6.39
C TYR A 232 14.21 -16.47 -6.78
N TYR A 233 14.75 -15.30 -7.17
CA TYR A 233 13.92 -14.17 -7.63
C TYR A 233 13.18 -14.45 -8.95
N PHE A 234 13.77 -15.25 -9.86
CA PHE A 234 13.10 -15.64 -11.11
C PHE A 234 12.07 -16.74 -10.94
N LYS A 235 12.11 -17.50 -9.84
CA LYS A 235 11.10 -18.50 -9.49
C LYS A 235 9.93 -17.96 -8.69
N SER A 236 10.05 -16.77 -8.13
CA SER A 236 9.00 -16.03 -7.43
C SER A 236 8.32 -15.02 -8.36
#